data_268304f8eb3b29ba28d8a742f3a798e2
#
_entry.id   268304f8eb3b29ba28d8a742f3a798e2
#
_cell.length_a   1.000
_cell.length_b   1.000
_cell.length_c   1.000
_cell.angle_alpha   90.00
_cell.angle_beta   90.00
_cell.angle_gamma   90.00
#
_symmetry.space_group_name_H-M   'P 1'
#
loop_
_entity.id
_entity.type
_entity.pdbx_description
1 polymer ?
#
loop_
_entity_poly.entity_id
_entity_poly.type
_entity_poly.pdbx_seq_one_letter_code
_entity_poly.pdbx_strand_id
1 'polypeptide(L)'
;MEEKEFERMTKIIRLTLLRIGIRNDLKGFLYLCKAIEIVILNPYSVHRLCKSVYAEVAKAFNIKVDSIERDIRHAIEDNYINRDFLEFNRMFNLELFTIHDKPTVGEFIKLVAEYYNLGLARRDKATRYLYEEDWLYIHNQSSRLSRQPKSQLF
;
A
#
# COMPACT_ATOMS: atom_id res chain seq x y z
N MET A 1 -11.49 1.56 -11.15
CA MET A 1 -10.30 2.34 -10.74
C MET A 1 -9.54 2.78 -11.99
N GLU A 2 -9.25 4.05 -12.09
CA GLU A 2 -8.46 4.57 -13.20
C GLU A 2 -7.02 4.08 -13.16
N GLU A 3 -6.39 3.99 -14.32
CA GLU A 3 -5.01 3.50 -14.47
C GLU A 3 -4.01 4.29 -13.62
N LYS A 4 -4.09 5.61 -13.63
CA LYS A 4 -3.21 6.47 -12.81
C LYS A 4 -3.39 6.25 -11.31
N GLU A 5 -4.62 6.05 -10.87
CA GLU A 5 -4.92 5.77 -9.46
C GLU A 5 -4.37 4.41 -9.05
N PHE A 6 -4.48 3.41 -9.93
CA PHE A 6 -3.90 2.09 -9.70
C PHE A 6 -2.37 2.13 -9.62
N GLU A 7 -1.71 2.85 -10.53
CA GLU A 7 -0.26 3.05 -10.49
C GLU A 7 0.18 3.75 -9.21
N ARG A 8 -0.56 4.77 -8.78
CA ARG A 8 -0.30 5.46 -7.52
C ARG A 8 -0.42 4.52 -6.33
N MET A 9 -1.49 3.74 -6.29
CA MET A 9 -1.71 2.74 -5.24
C MET A 9 -0.55 1.76 -5.15
N THR A 10 -0.10 1.21 -6.27
CA THR A 10 1.02 0.26 -6.28
C THR A 10 2.32 0.89 -5.80
N LYS A 11 2.61 2.13 -6.18
CA LYS A 11 3.77 2.88 -5.67
C LYS A 11 3.69 3.10 -4.16
N ILE A 12 2.53 3.50 -3.66
CA ILE A 12 2.32 3.73 -2.22
C ILE A 12 2.53 2.45 -1.42
N ILE A 13 2.00 1.32 -1.90
CA ILE A 13 2.21 0.02 -1.25
C ILE A 13 3.70 -0.30 -1.15
N ARG A 14 4.44 -0.19 -2.24
CA ARG A 14 5.87 -0.49 -2.28
C ARG A 14 6.68 0.43 -1.37
N LEU A 15 6.43 1.73 -1.44
CA LEU A 15 7.11 2.72 -0.60
C LEU A 15 6.79 2.50 0.88
N THR A 16 5.56 2.17 1.21
CA THR A 16 5.13 1.89 2.58
C THR A 16 5.86 0.67 3.14
N LEU A 17 5.94 -0.42 2.36
CA LEU A 17 6.67 -1.62 2.78
C LEU A 17 8.15 -1.35 3.00
N LEU A 18 8.78 -0.60 2.10
CA LEU A 18 10.19 -0.21 2.26
C LEU A 18 10.40 0.66 3.50
N ARG A 19 9.49 1.60 3.75
CA ARG A 19 9.52 2.46 4.95
C ARG A 19 9.41 1.65 6.23
N ILE A 20 8.57 0.63 6.25
CA ILE A 20 8.39 -0.25 7.41
C ILE A 20 9.58 -1.22 7.57
N GLY A 21 10.46 -1.31 6.57
CA GLY A 21 11.65 -2.12 6.65
C GLY A 21 11.54 -3.52 6.04
N ILE A 22 10.53 -3.76 5.21
CA ILE A 22 10.42 -5.02 4.48
C ILE A 22 11.47 -5.05 3.36
N ARG A 23 12.27 -6.11 3.30
CA ARG A 23 13.33 -6.27 2.30
C ARG A 23 12.76 -6.57 0.92
N ASN A 24 13.12 -5.75 -0.06
CA ASN A 24 12.65 -5.89 -1.44
C ASN A 24 13.36 -6.96 -2.27
N ASP A 25 14.43 -7.55 -1.75
CA ASP A 25 15.16 -8.66 -2.37
C ASP A 25 14.54 -10.03 -2.06
N LEU A 26 13.56 -10.10 -1.15
CA LEU A 26 12.87 -11.33 -0.81
C LEU A 26 11.67 -11.56 -1.74
N LYS A 27 11.41 -12.83 -2.08
CA LYS A 27 10.23 -13.23 -2.89
C LYS A 27 8.92 -12.75 -2.26
N GLY A 28 8.82 -12.81 -0.94
CA GLY A 28 7.65 -12.39 -0.18
C GLY A 28 7.30 -10.91 -0.33
N PHE A 29 8.25 -10.05 -0.73
CA PHE A 29 7.97 -8.63 -0.94
C PHE A 29 6.90 -8.41 -2.02
N LEU A 30 7.05 -9.01 -3.19
CA LEU A 30 6.08 -8.87 -4.28
C LEU A 30 4.75 -9.55 -3.96
N TYR A 31 4.79 -10.69 -3.29
CA TYR A 31 3.58 -11.38 -2.84
C TYR A 31 2.81 -10.55 -1.81
N LEU A 32 3.53 -9.92 -0.90
CA LEU A 32 2.96 -9.02 0.09
C LEU A 32 2.34 -7.77 -0.55
N CYS A 33 3.01 -7.19 -1.54
CA CYS A 33 2.45 -6.08 -2.32
C CYS A 33 1.11 -6.47 -2.97
N LYS A 34 1.04 -7.64 -3.59
CA LYS A 34 -0.19 -8.13 -4.22
C LYS A 34 -1.28 -8.42 -3.19
N ALA A 35 -0.92 -9.03 -2.07
CA ALA A 35 -1.87 -9.29 -0.98
C ALA A 35 -2.49 -8.00 -0.44
N ILE A 36 -1.69 -6.97 -0.23
CA ILE A 36 -2.16 -5.66 0.23
C ILE A 36 -3.07 -5.02 -0.81
N GLU A 37 -2.71 -5.07 -2.09
CA GLU A 37 -3.55 -4.58 -3.19
C GLU A 37 -4.94 -5.22 -3.16
N ILE A 38 -5.01 -6.54 -3.00
CA ILE A 38 -6.27 -7.29 -2.91
C ILE A 38 -7.10 -6.81 -1.72
N VAL A 39 -6.48 -6.62 -0.56
CA VAL A 39 -7.16 -6.16 0.66
C VAL A 39 -7.60 -4.70 0.54
N ILE A 40 -6.85 -3.83 -0.12
CA ILE A 40 -7.29 -2.46 -0.41
C ILE A 40 -8.58 -2.46 -1.23
N LEU A 41 -8.63 -3.28 -2.29
CA LEU A 41 -9.78 -3.36 -3.18
C LEU A 41 -10.97 -4.10 -2.57
N ASN A 42 -10.71 -5.02 -1.65
CA ASN A 42 -11.74 -5.77 -0.92
C ASN A 42 -11.31 -5.96 0.54
N PRO A 43 -11.60 -4.98 1.42
CA PRO A 43 -11.15 -5.03 2.83
C PRO A 43 -11.59 -6.27 3.61
N TYR A 44 -12.75 -6.82 3.28
CA TYR A 44 -13.25 -8.02 3.96
C TYR A 44 -12.41 -9.28 3.67
N SER A 45 -11.66 -9.30 2.58
CA SER A 45 -10.83 -10.45 2.20
C SER A 45 -9.75 -10.75 3.23
N VAL A 46 -9.32 -9.78 4.05
CA VAL A 46 -8.32 -9.98 5.11
C VAL A 46 -8.75 -11.04 6.14
N HIS A 47 -10.04 -11.25 6.33
CA HIS A 47 -10.56 -12.28 7.24
C HIS A 47 -10.45 -13.70 6.66
N ARG A 48 -10.08 -13.81 5.40
CA ARG A 48 -9.91 -15.07 4.67
C ARG A 48 -8.57 -15.11 3.95
N LEU A 49 -7.47 -14.85 4.66
CA LEU A 49 -6.14 -14.74 4.05
C LEU A 49 -5.80 -15.95 3.18
N CYS A 50 -5.89 -17.17 3.71
CA CYS A 50 -5.50 -18.38 2.95
C CYS A 50 -6.46 -18.68 1.81
N LYS A 51 -7.77 -18.60 2.05
CA LYS A 51 -8.80 -19.01 1.08
C LYS A 51 -9.07 -17.98 0.00
N SER A 52 -8.85 -16.71 0.28
CA SER A 52 -9.17 -15.61 -0.63
C SER A 52 -7.90 -14.90 -1.09
N VAL A 53 -7.19 -14.25 -0.19
CA VAL A 53 -6.04 -13.39 -0.54
C VAL A 53 -4.89 -14.21 -1.11
N TYR A 54 -4.41 -15.21 -0.38
CA TYR A 54 -3.27 -16.02 -0.83
C TYR A 54 -3.60 -16.87 -2.05
N ALA A 55 -4.84 -17.31 -2.19
CA ALA A 55 -5.28 -18.01 -3.40
C ALA A 55 -5.18 -17.13 -4.64
N GLU A 56 -5.58 -15.85 -4.55
CA GLU A 56 -5.44 -14.90 -5.66
C GLU A 56 -3.97 -14.57 -5.95
N VAL A 57 -3.15 -14.36 -4.92
CA VAL A 57 -1.72 -14.14 -5.08
C VAL A 57 -1.05 -15.34 -5.77
N ALA A 58 -1.36 -16.54 -5.31
CA ALA A 58 -0.86 -17.79 -5.88
C ALA A 58 -1.21 -17.93 -7.35
N LYS A 59 -2.43 -17.59 -7.71
CA LYS A 59 -2.92 -17.59 -9.10
C LYS A 59 -2.18 -16.55 -9.95
N ALA A 60 -1.99 -15.34 -9.43
CA ALA A 60 -1.33 -14.25 -10.16
C ALA A 60 0.13 -14.57 -10.48
N PHE A 61 0.85 -15.26 -9.60
CA PHE A 61 2.25 -15.61 -9.76
C PHE A 61 2.48 -17.05 -10.21
N ASN A 62 1.42 -17.84 -10.39
CA ASN A 62 1.47 -19.25 -10.75
C ASN A 62 2.34 -20.07 -9.77
N ILE A 63 2.09 -19.91 -8.48
CA ILE A 63 2.83 -20.52 -7.37
C ILE A 63 1.81 -21.13 -6.40
N LYS A 64 2.23 -22.13 -5.63
CA LYS A 64 1.37 -22.78 -4.63
C LYS A 64 1.06 -21.86 -3.46
N VAL A 65 -0.15 -21.95 -2.91
CA VAL A 65 -0.60 -21.16 -1.76
C VAL A 65 0.35 -21.31 -0.56
N ASP A 66 0.81 -22.52 -0.27
CA ASP A 66 1.74 -22.77 0.85
C ASP A 66 3.06 -22.00 0.69
N SER A 67 3.55 -21.86 -0.53
CA SER A 67 4.75 -21.07 -0.82
C SER A 67 4.51 -19.57 -0.63
N ILE A 68 3.34 -19.08 -1.02
CA ILE A 68 2.94 -17.67 -0.80
C ILE A 68 2.91 -17.37 0.71
N GLU A 69 2.22 -18.18 1.48
CA GLU A 69 2.12 -18.02 2.94
C GLU A 69 3.49 -18.02 3.61
N ARG A 70 4.33 -19.00 3.28
CA ARG A 70 5.68 -19.13 3.82
C ARG A 70 6.55 -17.91 3.48
N ASP A 71 6.54 -17.48 2.23
CA ASP A 71 7.41 -16.41 1.76
C ASP A 71 6.96 -15.05 2.31
N ILE A 72 5.66 -14.81 2.45
CA ILE A 72 5.14 -13.60 3.10
C ILE A 72 5.53 -13.59 4.58
N ARG A 73 5.32 -14.69 5.29
CA ARG A 73 5.70 -14.82 6.70
C ARG A 73 7.21 -14.58 6.89
N HIS A 74 8.03 -15.16 6.04
CA HIS A 74 9.47 -14.96 6.07
C HIS A 74 9.86 -13.48 5.87
N ALA A 75 9.22 -12.80 4.93
CA ALA A 75 9.47 -11.38 4.68
C ALA A 75 9.13 -10.49 5.89
N ILE A 76 8.12 -10.88 6.67
CA ILE A 76 7.66 -10.10 7.83
C ILE A 76 8.46 -10.45 9.10
N GLU A 77 9.02 -11.66 9.23
CA GLU A 77 9.72 -12.11 10.44
C GLU A 77 10.89 -11.20 10.82
N ASP A 78 11.72 -10.79 9.88
CA ASP A 78 12.84 -9.86 10.13
C ASP A 78 12.34 -8.52 10.69
N ASN A 79 11.19 -8.07 10.20
CA ASN A 79 10.55 -6.86 10.66
C ASN A 79 10.18 -6.95 12.15
N TYR A 80 9.70 -8.11 12.59
CA TYR A 80 9.34 -8.34 13.98
C TYR A 80 10.58 -8.39 14.89
N ILE A 81 11.63 -9.07 14.44
CA ILE A 81 12.88 -9.19 15.20
C ILE A 81 13.51 -7.82 15.43
N ASN A 82 13.55 -6.98 14.41
CA ASN A 82 14.12 -5.63 14.47
C ASN A 82 13.15 -4.60 15.05
N ARG A 83 11.90 -4.98 15.31
CA ARG A 83 10.82 -4.10 15.80
C ARG A 83 10.51 -2.93 14.86
N ASP A 84 10.78 -3.11 13.57
CA ASP A 84 10.52 -2.09 12.55
C ASP A 84 9.02 -1.80 12.39
N PHE A 85 8.16 -2.75 12.77
CA PHE A 85 6.70 -2.57 12.79
C PHE A 85 6.24 -1.41 13.66
N LEU A 86 7.07 -0.93 14.60
CA LEU A 86 6.74 0.25 15.39
C LEU A 86 6.59 1.51 14.52
N GLU A 87 7.07 1.49 13.28
CA GLU A 87 6.84 2.56 12.32
C GLU A 87 5.34 2.80 12.04
N PHE A 88 4.49 1.79 12.21
CA PHE A 88 3.05 1.98 12.15
C PHE A 88 2.54 3.04 13.13
N ASN A 89 3.14 3.16 14.30
CA ASN A 89 2.75 4.17 15.29
C ASN A 89 2.94 5.59 14.75
N ARG A 90 4.02 5.84 14.03
CA ARG A 90 4.27 7.13 13.38
C ARG A 90 3.31 7.37 12.21
N MET A 91 3.11 6.35 11.39
CA MET A 91 2.25 6.43 10.21
C MET A 91 0.81 6.78 10.58
N PHE A 92 0.30 6.19 11.66
CA PHE A 92 -1.06 6.42 12.15
C PHE A 92 -1.15 7.52 13.22
N ASN A 93 -0.03 8.01 13.70
CA ASN A 93 0.06 8.94 14.82
C ASN A 93 -0.71 8.43 16.04
N LEU A 94 -0.54 7.15 16.34
CA LEU A 94 -1.18 6.44 17.46
C LEU A 94 -0.18 5.45 18.06
N GLU A 95 -0.33 5.15 19.35
CA GLU A 95 0.43 4.08 19.99
C GLU A 95 -0.27 2.73 19.77
N LEU A 96 -0.16 2.18 18.55
CA LEU A 96 -0.78 0.90 18.17
C LEU A 96 -0.06 -0.28 18.78
N PHE A 97 1.27 -0.21 18.85
CA PHE A 97 2.13 -1.31 19.31
C PHE A 97 3.20 -0.81 20.25
N THR A 98 3.61 -1.69 21.17
CA THR A 98 4.81 -1.53 22.00
C THR A 98 5.90 -2.50 21.51
N ILE A 99 7.10 -2.39 22.10
CA ILE A 99 8.22 -3.29 21.77
C ILE A 99 7.94 -4.76 22.13
N HIS A 100 6.91 -5.02 22.95
CA HIS A 100 6.50 -6.37 23.37
C HIS A 100 5.44 -6.99 22.48
N ASP A 101 4.86 -6.21 21.59
CA ASP A 101 3.83 -6.69 20.68
C ASP A 101 4.45 -7.39 19.46
N LYS A 102 3.67 -8.29 18.87
CA LYS A 102 3.98 -8.95 17.62
C LYS A 102 2.72 -9.00 16.76
N PRO A 103 2.57 -8.07 15.80
CA PRO A 103 1.39 -8.08 14.93
C PRO A 103 1.31 -9.40 14.16
N THR A 104 0.11 -9.92 13.98
CA THR A 104 -0.11 -11.03 13.05
C THR A 104 0.13 -10.58 11.61
N VAL A 105 0.36 -11.53 10.71
CA VAL A 105 0.46 -11.22 9.27
C VAL A 105 -0.80 -10.51 8.78
N GLY A 106 -1.98 -10.97 9.21
CA GLY A 106 -3.26 -10.33 8.86
C GLY A 106 -3.37 -8.90 9.36
N GLU A 107 -2.96 -8.63 10.60
CA GLU A 107 -2.92 -7.26 11.16
C GLU A 107 -1.96 -6.36 10.38
N PHE A 108 -0.78 -6.90 10.03
CA PHE A 108 0.20 -6.17 9.23
C PHE A 108 -0.38 -5.76 7.87
N ILE A 109 -0.94 -6.71 7.14
CA ILE A 109 -1.56 -6.46 5.82
C ILE A 109 -2.70 -5.45 5.96
N LYS A 110 -3.56 -5.65 6.95
CA LYS A 110 -4.69 -4.76 7.22
C LYS A 110 -4.25 -3.32 7.47
N LEU A 111 -3.22 -3.11 8.27
CA LEU A 111 -2.73 -1.77 8.61
C LEU A 111 -2.16 -1.05 7.39
N VAL A 112 -1.42 -1.73 6.52
CA VAL A 112 -0.93 -1.11 5.29
C VAL A 112 -2.10 -0.74 4.37
N ALA A 113 -3.09 -1.62 4.23
CA ALA A 113 -4.29 -1.33 3.46
C ALA A 113 -5.10 -0.16 4.03
N GLU A 114 -5.26 -0.09 5.36
CA GLU A 114 -5.95 1.01 6.04
C GLU A 114 -5.22 2.34 5.89
N TYR A 115 -3.89 2.33 5.95
CA TYR A 115 -3.08 3.52 5.70
C TYR A 115 -3.41 4.17 4.35
N TYR A 116 -3.59 3.34 3.32
CA TYR A 116 -4.03 3.81 2.01
C TYR A 116 -5.51 4.21 2.02
N ASN A 117 -6.40 3.34 2.49
CA ASN A 117 -7.86 3.51 2.41
C ASN A 117 -8.39 4.68 3.24
N LEU A 118 -7.74 4.99 4.36
CA LEU A 118 -8.09 6.15 5.19
C LEU A 118 -7.54 7.48 4.66
N GLY A 119 -6.80 7.45 3.56
CA GLY A 119 -6.22 8.64 2.96
C GLY A 119 -5.02 9.21 3.72
N LEU A 120 -4.41 8.44 4.62
CA LEU A 120 -3.24 8.89 5.40
C LEU A 120 -2.03 9.10 4.50
N ALA A 121 -1.86 8.29 3.46
CA ALA A 121 -0.78 8.45 2.48
C ALA A 121 -0.87 9.80 1.75
N ARG A 122 -2.05 10.33 1.54
CA ARG A 122 -2.30 11.63 0.92
C ARG A 122 -1.79 12.80 1.76
N ARG A 123 -1.83 12.66 3.09
CA ARG A 123 -1.41 13.67 4.06
C ARG A 123 0.04 13.51 4.50
N ASP A 124 0.60 12.32 4.36
CA ASP A 124 1.96 12.01 4.81
C ASP A 124 2.99 12.69 3.89
N LYS A 125 3.96 13.36 4.50
CA LYS A 125 5.05 14.04 3.78
C LYS A 125 5.83 13.09 2.87
N ALA A 126 5.94 11.81 3.26
CA ALA A 126 6.68 10.82 2.50
C ALA A 126 6.01 10.41 1.19
N THR A 127 4.68 10.52 1.09
CA THR A 127 3.90 10.01 -0.03
C THR A 127 2.96 11.02 -0.68
N ARG A 128 2.70 12.18 -0.04
CA ARG A 128 1.76 13.18 -0.57
C ARG A 128 2.14 13.71 -1.95
N TYR A 129 3.43 13.74 -2.28
CA TYR A 129 3.89 14.21 -3.59
C TYR A 129 3.32 13.39 -4.75
N LEU A 130 2.98 12.12 -4.51
CA LEU A 130 2.35 11.26 -5.52
C LEU A 130 0.95 11.74 -5.91
N TYR A 131 0.30 12.49 -5.03
CA TYR A 131 -1.01 13.11 -5.27
C TYR A 131 -0.89 14.54 -5.80
N GLU A 132 0.19 15.24 -5.50
CA GLU A 132 0.45 16.62 -5.93
C GLU A 132 0.64 16.74 -7.45
N GLU A 133 1.18 15.70 -8.09
CA GLU A 133 1.31 15.66 -9.55
C GLU A 133 -0.06 15.81 -10.25
N ASP A 134 -1.09 15.17 -9.72
CA ASP A 134 -2.45 15.27 -10.24
C ASP A 134 -3.02 16.68 -10.03
N TRP A 135 -2.76 17.27 -8.86
CA TRP A 135 -3.20 18.62 -8.54
C TRP A 135 -2.56 19.64 -9.48
N LEU A 136 -1.27 19.56 -9.73
CA LEU A 136 -0.54 20.41 -10.67
C LEU A 136 -1.07 20.27 -12.10
N TYR A 137 -1.36 19.04 -12.52
CA TYR A 137 -1.92 18.77 -13.84
C TYR A 137 -3.29 19.44 -14.02
N ILE A 138 -4.19 19.26 -13.06
CA ILE A 138 -5.52 19.88 -13.07
C ILE A 138 -5.41 21.41 -13.06
N HIS A 139 -4.52 21.97 -12.23
CA HIS A 139 -4.32 23.41 -12.11
C HIS A 139 -3.75 24.01 -13.40
N ASN A 140 -2.81 23.33 -14.04
CA ASN A 140 -2.25 23.76 -15.32
C ASN A 140 -3.29 23.72 -16.44
N GLN A 141 -4.19 22.74 -16.44
CA GLN A 141 -5.30 22.69 -17.40
C GLN A 141 -6.27 23.86 -17.20
N SER A 142 -6.63 24.17 -15.97
CA SER A 142 -7.49 25.31 -15.63
C SER A 142 -6.86 26.65 -16.04
N SER A 143 -5.55 26.82 -15.83
CA SER A 143 -4.81 28.00 -16.23
C SER A 143 -4.73 28.18 -17.75
N ARG A 144 -4.63 27.09 -18.50
CA ARG A 144 -4.67 27.13 -19.97
C ARG A 144 -6.02 27.53 -20.50
N LEU A 145 -7.10 27.01 -19.91
CA LEU A 145 -8.48 27.37 -20.28
C LEU A 145 -8.77 28.85 -19.99
N SER A 146 -8.29 29.39 -18.88
CA SER A 146 -8.47 30.81 -18.53
C SER A 146 -7.68 31.79 -19.40
N ARG A 147 -6.66 31.31 -20.13
CA ARG A 147 -5.82 32.10 -21.05
C ARG A 147 -6.33 32.09 -22.50
N GLN A 148 -7.35 31.27 -22.81
CA GLN A 148 -7.93 31.26 -24.14
C GLN A 148 -8.79 32.50 -24.36
N PRO A 149 -8.69 33.16 -25.56
CA PRO A 149 -9.57 34.28 -25.88
C PRO A 149 -11.03 33.84 -25.80
N LYS A 150 -11.90 34.72 -25.26
CA LYS A 150 -13.34 34.46 -25.15
C LYS A 150 -13.99 34.07 -26.47
N SER A 151 -13.46 34.50 -27.59
CA SER A 151 -13.92 34.16 -28.93
C SER A 151 -13.68 32.71 -29.34
N GLN A 152 -12.80 31.96 -28.63
CA GLN A 152 -12.53 30.53 -28.85
C GLN A 152 -13.28 29.61 -27.93
N LEU A 153 -14.03 30.17 -26.94
CA LEU A 153 -14.80 29.39 -25.97
C LEU A 153 -16.24 29.11 -26.43
N PHE A 154 -16.62 29.65 -27.56
CA PHE A 154 -17.96 29.51 -28.17
C PHE A 154 -17.87 29.03 -29.61
#